data_88df06fc723f68ad094bec0d1671d3f9
#
_entry.id   88df06fc723f68ad094bec0d1671d3f9
#
_cell.length_a   1.000
_cell.length_b   1.000
_cell.length_c   1.000
_cell.angle_alpha   90.00
_cell.angle_beta   90.00
_cell.angle_gamma   90.00
#
_symmetry.space_group_name_H-M   'P 1'
#
loop_
_entity.id
_entity.type
_entity.pdbx_description
1 polymer ?
#
loop_
_entity_poly.entity_id
_entity_poly.type
_entity_poly.pdbx_seq_one_letter_code
_entity_poly.pdbx_strand_id
1 'polypeptide(L)'
;MTTLPVQQLYIHGQRVDATSGKTFKTVNPATGDVIAEVQVASQADVERAVQSAAEGQKVWAAMTAMERSRILRRAVEILRERNDELAHLETLDTGKALAETTTVDIVTGADVVEYYAGLATAIEGIQLPLRESSFFYTRREPLGVVAGIGAWNYPIQIAMWKSAPALAAGNAMVFKPSEVTPLTAIRLAEIYTEAGVPAGVFNVVQGPGREIGQWLTEHPVIEKISFTGGVATGKKVMASAASSSLKEVTMELGGKSPLVICDDADLDRAADIAVMANFFSSGQVCTNGTRVFVPRSMLTAFEAAVVERVKRIRIGDPMAAETNFGPLTSFPHMENVLRYIESGKAEGAHLLTGGGRATEGALANGAYVLPTVFSDCRDDMTIVKEEIFGPVMSILAYDDEDEVVRRANDTTFGLAAGVVSKDVSRAHRIIHRLEAGICWINTWGESPAEMPVGGYKESGVGRENGLSTLGHYTRIKSVQVELGDYASVF
;
A
#
# COMPACT_ATOMS: atom_id res chain seq x y z
N MET A 1 9.75 27.25 -7.28
CA MET A 1 8.82 27.08 -6.13
C MET A 1 9.44 27.58 -4.85
N THR A 2 8.65 28.13 -3.91
CA THR A 2 9.16 28.46 -2.58
C THR A 2 9.34 27.16 -1.79
N THR A 3 10.53 26.91 -1.27
CA THR A 3 10.82 25.75 -0.43
C THR A 3 9.94 25.78 0.82
N LEU A 4 9.33 24.64 1.17
CA LEU A 4 8.55 24.52 2.40
C LEU A 4 9.46 24.64 3.64
N PRO A 5 8.92 25.04 4.80
CA PRO A 5 9.66 25.02 6.06
C PRO A 5 10.25 23.64 6.35
N VAL A 6 11.29 23.60 7.19
CA VAL A 6 11.90 22.34 7.67
C VAL A 6 10.80 21.47 8.31
N GLN A 7 10.72 20.22 7.89
CA GLN A 7 9.74 19.26 8.40
C GLN A 7 10.30 18.58 9.65
N GLN A 8 9.62 18.80 10.75
CA GLN A 8 9.94 18.25 12.06
C GLN A 8 9.34 16.85 12.25
N LEU A 9 9.68 16.15 13.32
CA LEU A 9 8.97 14.96 13.81
C LEU A 9 7.61 15.37 14.40
N TYR A 10 6.71 14.40 14.57
CA TYR A 10 5.44 14.62 15.26
C TYR A 10 5.32 13.63 16.42
N ILE A 11 5.47 14.11 17.65
CA ILE A 11 5.48 13.28 18.84
C ILE A 11 4.61 13.95 19.91
N HIS A 12 3.77 13.15 20.57
CA HIS A 12 2.90 13.61 21.66
C HIS A 12 1.96 14.76 21.26
N GLY A 13 1.38 14.66 20.06
CA GLY A 13 0.39 15.63 19.57
C GLY A 13 0.96 16.96 19.10
N GLN A 14 2.26 17.07 18.87
CA GLN A 14 2.92 18.30 18.44
C GLN A 14 4.15 18.06 17.57
N ARG A 15 4.52 19.07 16.78
CA ARG A 15 5.79 19.10 16.06
C ARG A 15 6.93 19.27 17.06
N VAL A 16 7.99 18.47 16.89
CA VAL A 16 9.18 18.52 17.76
C VAL A 16 10.45 18.40 16.92
N ASP A 17 11.51 19.06 17.35
CA ASP A 17 12.80 18.93 16.71
C ASP A 17 13.43 17.57 17.00
N ALA A 18 14.07 17.00 15.96
CA ALA A 18 14.85 15.79 16.10
C ALA A 18 16.15 16.08 16.86
N THR A 19 16.51 15.19 17.78
CA THR A 19 17.74 15.34 18.60
C THR A 19 19.01 15.00 17.83
N SER A 20 18.90 14.39 16.64
CA SER A 20 20.07 14.03 15.81
C SER A 20 20.78 15.22 15.19
N GLY A 21 20.09 16.36 15.02
CA GLY A 21 20.56 17.52 14.26
C GLY A 21 20.77 17.28 12.77
N LYS A 22 20.38 16.09 12.24
CA LYS A 22 20.52 15.74 10.82
C LYS A 22 19.24 16.03 10.05
N THR A 23 19.39 16.36 8.77
CA THR A 23 18.31 16.52 7.80
C THR A 23 18.59 15.73 6.52
N PHE A 24 17.56 15.47 5.75
CA PHE A 24 17.63 15.04 4.36
C PHE A 24 16.67 15.89 3.53
N LYS A 25 16.85 15.88 2.21
CA LYS A 25 16.02 16.65 1.28
C LYS A 25 14.99 15.75 0.63
N THR A 26 13.72 16.20 0.59
CA THR A 26 12.75 15.65 -0.34
C THR A 26 12.71 16.51 -1.59
N VAL A 27 12.54 15.86 -2.75
CA VAL A 27 12.76 16.47 -4.07
C VAL A 27 11.52 16.23 -4.92
N ASN A 28 11.04 17.27 -5.60
CA ASN A 28 9.98 17.14 -6.60
C ASN A 28 10.50 16.32 -7.80
N PRO A 29 9.96 15.13 -8.07
CA PRO A 29 10.45 14.27 -9.14
C PRO A 29 10.15 14.83 -10.54
N ALA A 30 9.24 15.80 -10.67
CA ALA A 30 8.92 16.43 -11.95
C ALA A 30 9.97 17.47 -12.38
N THR A 31 10.69 18.10 -11.43
CA THR A 31 11.62 19.20 -11.73
C THR A 31 13.02 18.99 -11.19
N GLY A 32 13.22 18.11 -10.21
CA GLY A 32 14.46 17.95 -9.47
C GLY A 32 14.68 19.00 -8.37
N ASP A 33 13.74 19.92 -8.16
CA ASP A 33 13.86 20.95 -7.13
C ASP A 33 13.64 20.39 -5.73
N VAL A 34 14.33 20.95 -4.75
CA VAL A 34 14.11 20.63 -3.33
C VAL A 34 12.79 21.20 -2.87
N ILE A 35 11.89 20.33 -2.35
CA ILE A 35 10.61 20.73 -1.77
C ILE A 35 10.81 21.20 -0.33
N ALA A 36 11.49 20.40 0.48
CA ALA A 36 11.73 20.67 1.90
C ALA A 36 13.02 19.97 2.40
N GLU A 37 13.53 20.46 3.52
CA GLU A 37 14.40 19.68 4.39
C GLU A 37 13.57 18.97 5.44
N VAL A 38 13.91 17.72 5.74
CA VAL A 38 13.20 16.84 6.66
C VAL A 38 14.16 16.37 7.74
N GLN A 39 13.80 16.53 9.00
CA GLN A 39 14.63 16.13 10.13
C GLN A 39 14.68 14.60 10.26
N VAL A 40 15.87 14.08 10.59
CA VAL A 40 16.11 12.65 10.81
C VAL A 40 15.99 12.33 12.30
N ALA A 41 15.08 11.45 12.67
CA ALA A 41 14.96 10.96 14.05
C ALA A 41 16.25 10.25 14.50
N SER A 42 16.64 10.43 15.74
CA SER A 42 17.62 9.60 16.42
C SER A 42 16.95 8.39 17.09
N GLN A 43 17.74 7.46 17.61
CA GLN A 43 17.22 6.36 18.42
C GLN A 43 16.49 6.87 19.69
N ALA A 44 16.98 7.96 20.30
CA ALA A 44 16.32 8.61 21.43
C ALA A 44 14.96 9.22 21.06
N ASP A 45 14.81 9.72 19.83
CA ASP A 45 13.52 10.23 19.33
C ASP A 45 12.52 9.10 19.10
N VAL A 46 12.98 7.94 18.59
CA VAL A 46 12.15 6.74 18.44
C VAL A 46 11.70 6.24 19.80
N GLU A 47 12.60 6.16 20.79
CA GLU A 47 12.26 5.80 22.18
C GLU A 47 11.20 6.75 22.75
N ARG A 48 11.39 8.06 22.60
CA ARG A 48 10.43 9.08 23.04
C ARG A 48 9.06 8.91 22.37
N ALA A 49 9.03 8.59 21.07
CA ALA A 49 7.79 8.36 20.33
C ALA A 49 7.07 7.09 20.82
N VAL A 50 7.81 6.01 21.10
CA VAL A 50 7.23 4.76 21.63
C VAL A 50 6.72 4.93 23.05
N GLN A 51 7.44 5.64 23.93
CA GLN A 51 6.98 5.96 25.28
C GLN A 51 5.71 6.80 25.22
N SER A 52 5.69 7.85 24.39
CA SER A 52 4.50 8.65 24.15
C SER A 52 3.32 7.81 23.65
N ALA A 53 3.58 6.85 22.74
CA ALA A 53 2.54 5.94 22.27
C ALA A 53 2.01 5.02 23.37
N ALA A 54 2.86 4.53 24.26
CA ALA A 54 2.46 3.70 25.40
C ALA A 54 1.57 4.47 26.41
N GLU A 55 1.84 5.76 26.59
CA GLU A 55 1.01 6.63 27.44
C GLU A 55 -0.32 6.96 26.75
N GLY A 56 -0.29 7.41 25.51
CA GLY A 56 -1.49 7.75 24.73
C GLY A 56 -2.41 6.54 24.53
N GLN A 57 -1.86 5.34 24.35
CA GLN A 57 -2.62 4.11 24.21
C GLN A 57 -3.50 3.81 25.43
N LYS A 58 -3.00 4.04 26.63
CA LYS A 58 -3.80 3.83 27.85
C LYS A 58 -5.03 4.73 27.90
N VAL A 59 -4.86 6.00 27.51
CA VAL A 59 -5.96 6.96 27.42
C VAL A 59 -6.96 6.53 26.34
N TRP A 60 -6.44 6.18 25.16
CA TRP A 60 -7.25 5.78 24.00
C TRP A 60 -8.03 4.50 24.21
N ALA A 61 -7.40 3.48 24.79
CA ALA A 61 -8.03 2.20 25.11
C ALA A 61 -9.09 2.29 26.23
N ALA A 62 -8.96 3.27 27.13
CA ALA A 62 -9.94 3.51 28.19
C ALA A 62 -11.23 4.18 27.66
N MET A 63 -11.18 4.82 26.48
CA MET A 63 -12.36 5.36 25.81
C MET A 63 -13.26 4.23 25.34
N THR A 64 -14.58 4.48 25.36
CA THR A 64 -15.52 3.56 24.72
C THR A 64 -15.30 3.49 23.20
N ALA A 65 -15.66 2.39 22.59
CA ALA A 65 -15.58 2.23 21.13
C ALA A 65 -16.36 3.35 20.38
N MET A 66 -17.48 3.80 20.95
CA MET A 66 -18.28 4.89 20.36
C MET A 66 -17.55 6.25 20.43
N GLU A 67 -16.85 6.53 21.49
CA GLU A 67 -16.04 7.76 21.60
C GLU A 67 -14.93 7.76 20.57
N ARG A 68 -14.18 6.65 20.43
CA ARG A 68 -13.16 6.50 19.37
C ARG A 68 -13.76 6.65 17.97
N SER A 69 -14.92 6.03 17.72
CA SER A 69 -15.65 6.15 16.45
C SER A 69 -15.97 7.60 16.11
N ARG A 70 -16.49 8.39 17.05
CA ARG A 70 -16.83 9.80 16.82
C ARG A 70 -15.60 10.64 16.47
N ILE A 71 -14.50 10.43 17.17
CA ILE A 71 -13.22 11.14 16.91
C ILE A 71 -12.69 10.78 15.52
N LEU A 72 -12.69 9.49 15.14
CA LEU A 72 -12.23 9.07 13.82
C LEU A 72 -13.14 9.62 12.70
N ARG A 73 -14.48 9.70 12.91
CA ARG A 73 -15.39 10.34 11.96
C ARG A 73 -15.09 11.84 11.81
N ARG A 74 -14.74 12.53 12.90
CA ARG A 74 -14.31 13.93 12.79
C ARG A 74 -13.02 14.06 11.98
N ALA A 75 -12.08 13.14 12.12
CA ALA A 75 -10.88 13.12 11.26
C ALA A 75 -11.23 12.96 9.78
N VAL A 76 -12.22 12.11 9.44
CA VAL A 76 -12.73 11.96 8.06
C VAL A 76 -13.29 13.26 7.50
N GLU A 77 -14.08 13.99 8.29
CA GLU A 77 -14.61 15.29 7.87
C GLU A 77 -13.46 16.25 7.52
N ILE A 78 -12.46 16.38 8.37
CA ILE A 78 -11.30 17.25 8.15
C ILE A 78 -10.47 16.79 6.94
N LEU A 79 -10.27 15.49 6.75
CA LEU A 79 -9.57 14.93 5.58
C LEU A 79 -10.28 15.33 4.28
N ARG A 80 -11.62 15.20 4.23
CA ARG A 80 -12.42 15.56 3.07
C ARG A 80 -12.44 17.07 2.83
N GLU A 81 -12.54 17.89 3.89
CA GLU A 81 -12.47 19.35 3.81
C GLU A 81 -11.11 19.83 3.27
N ARG A 82 -10.01 19.14 3.60
CA ARG A 82 -8.66 19.50 3.18
C ARG A 82 -8.13 18.65 2.00
N ASN A 83 -9.01 17.97 1.29
CA ASN A 83 -8.62 17.08 0.19
C ASN A 83 -7.68 17.77 -0.81
N ASP A 84 -8.03 18.95 -1.29
CA ASP A 84 -7.27 19.67 -2.31
C ASP A 84 -5.87 20.09 -1.81
N GLU A 85 -5.76 20.56 -0.55
CA GLU A 85 -4.48 20.89 0.08
C GLU A 85 -3.57 19.65 0.16
N LEU A 86 -4.12 18.55 0.63
CA LEU A 86 -3.40 17.28 0.80
C LEU A 86 -3.00 16.69 -0.55
N ALA A 87 -3.89 16.73 -1.55
CA ALA A 87 -3.63 16.26 -2.89
C ALA A 87 -2.50 17.03 -3.58
N HIS A 88 -2.47 18.37 -3.44
CA HIS A 88 -1.36 19.17 -3.94
C HIS A 88 -0.01 18.78 -3.29
N LEU A 89 0.01 18.56 -1.98
CA LEU A 89 1.21 18.15 -1.27
C LEU A 89 1.67 16.75 -1.69
N GLU A 90 0.71 15.82 -1.83
CA GLU A 90 0.97 14.44 -2.29
C GLU A 90 1.53 14.44 -3.72
N THR A 91 0.96 15.25 -4.63
CA THR A 91 1.45 15.42 -6.00
C THR A 91 2.89 15.96 -6.04
N LEU A 92 3.19 16.97 -5.22
CA LEU A 92 4.57 17.53 -5.13
C LEU A 92 5.58 16.49 -4.69
N ASP A 93 5.23 15.68 -3.70
CA ASP A 93 6.13 14.72 -3.06
C ASP A 93 6.28 13.43 -3.88
N THR A 94 5.21 12.97 -4.54
CA THR A 94 5.18 11.70 -5.29
C THR A 94 5.42 11.85 -6.79
N GLY A 95 5.05 12.99 -7.37
CA GLY A 95 5.00 13.21 -8.81
C GLY A 95 3.74 12.67 -9.49
N LYS A 96 2.79 12.10 -8.76
CA LYS A 96 1.50 11.64 -9.33
C LYS A 96 0.70 12.82 -9.85
N ALA A 97 -0.09 12.60 -10.91
CA ALA A 97 -0.97 13.64 -11.45
C ALA A 97 -1.98 14.14 -10.39
N LEU A 98 -2.18 15.45 -10.30
CA LEU A 98 -3.11 16.06 -9.35
C LEU A 98 -4.53 15.51 -9.50
N ALA A 99 -4.96 15.22 -10.73
CA ALA A 99 -6.24 14.57 -10.99
C ALA A 99 -6.38 13.21 -10.28
N GLU A 100 -5.28 12.45 -10.13
CA GLU A 100 -5.25 11.19 -9.40
C GLU A 100 -5.24 11.42 -7.89
N THR A 101 -4.33 12.23 -7.37
CA THR A 101 -4.21 12.45 -5.92
C THR A 101 -5.47 13.06 -5.32
N THR A 102 -6.16 13.95 -6.06
CA THR A 102 -7.44 14.55 -5.64
C THR A 102 -8.59 13.55 -5.58
N THR A 103 -8.61 12.54 -6.47
CA THR A 103 -9.74 11.61 -6.60
C THR A 103 -9.50 10.25 -5.97
N VAL A 104 -8.24 9.88 -5.70
CA VAL A 104 -7.89 8.54 -5.20
C VAL A 104 -7.22 8.60 -3.83
N ASP A 105 -6.03 9.21 -3.70
CA ASP A 105 -5.15 9.03 -2.54
C ASP A 105 -5.80 9.41 -1.22
N ILE A 106 -6.33 10.64 -1.15
CA ILE A 106 -6.92 11.16 0.07
C ILE A 106 -8.34 10.60 0.25
N VAL A 107 -9.12 10.56 -0.82
CA VAL A 107 -10.52 10.11 -0.79
C VAL A 107 -10.62 8.66 -0.31
N THR A 108 -9.90 7.73 -0.97
CA THR A 108 -9.98 6.31 -0.60
C THR A 108 -9.33 6.03 0.76
N GLY A 109 -8.30 6.79 1.14
CA GLY A 109 -7.75 6.75 2.49
C GLY A 109 -8.74 7.21 3.56
N ALA A 110 -9.46 8.30 3.32
CA ALA A 110 -10.52 8.80 4.20
C ALA A 110 -11.68 7.78 4.32
N ASP A 111 -12.04 7.10 3.21
CA ASP A 111 -13.05 6.05 3.21
C ASP A 111 -12.63 4.86 4.10
N VAL A 112 -11.34 4.51 4.12
CA VAL A 112 -10.81 3.49 5.05
C VAL A 112 -10.92 3.94 6.51
N VAL A 113 -10.59 5.21 6.81
CA VAL A 113 -10.78 5.74 8.18
C VAL A 113 -12.27 5.71 8.57
N GLU A 114 -13.18 6.07 7.66
CA GLU A 114 -14.62 6.03 7.89
C GLU A 114 -15.13 4.61 8.14
N TYR A 115 -14.70 3.66 7.31
CA TYR A 115 -15.05 2.26 7.46
C TYR A 115 -14.66 1.71 8.84
N TYR A 116 -13.41 1.90 9.27
CA TYR A 116 -12.98 1.44 10.59
C TYR A 116 -13.57 2.25 11.74
N ALA A 117 -13.86 3.53 11.56
CA ALA A 117 -14.63 4.29 12.53
C ALA A 117 -16.02 3.65 12.76
N GLY A 118 -16.67 3.18 11.68
CA GLY A 118 -17.91 2.41 11.77
C GLY A 118 -17.75 1.07 12.49
N LEU A 119 -16.66 0.37 12.24
CA LEU A 119 -16.36 -0.95 12.80
C LEU A 119 -15.83 -0.94 14.24
N ALA A 120 -15.44 0.21 14.78
CA ALA A 120 -14.91 0.29 16.15
C ALA A 120 -15.86 -0.33 17.19
N THR A 121 -17.17 -0.19 16.99
CA THR A 121 -18.22 -0.75 17.86
C THR A 121 -18.60 -2.19 17.54
N ALA A 122 -18.09 -2.78 16.45
CA ALA A 122 -18.35 -4.14 16.01
C ALA A 122 -17.22 -5.13 16.39
N ILE A 123 -16.31 -4.71 17.27
CA ILE A 123 -15.24 -5.59 17.78
C ILE A 123 -15.82 -6.45 18.90
N GLU A 124 -16.27 -7.65 18.54
CA GLU A 124 -17.03 -8.53 19.41
C GLU A 124 -16.19 -9.70 19.93
N GLY A 125 -16.61 -10.24 21.11
CA GLY A 125 -16.26 -11.55 21.60
C GLY A 125 -17.42 -12.53 21.42
N ILE A 126 -17.19 -13.78 21.81
CA ILE A 126 -18.23 -14.81 21.84
C ILE A 126 -18.47 -15.28 23.28
N GLN A 127 -19.64 -15.81 23.54
CA GLN A 127 -19.96 -16.50 24.79
C GLN A 127 -20.66 -17.85 24.44
N LEU A 128 -20.14 -18.95 24.97
CA LEU A 128 -20.69 -20.29 24.74
C LEU A 128 -20.84 -21.04 26.06
N PRO A 129 -22.00 -21.69 26.30
CA PRO A 129 -22.16 -22.61 27.40
C PRO A 129 -21.32 -23.87 27.17
N LEU A 130 -20.67 -24.37 28.20
CA LEU A 130 -19.92 -25.65 28.18
C LEU A 130 -20.73 -26.77 28.78
N ARG A 131 -21.38 -26.48 29.90
CA ARG A 131 -22.30 -27.34 30.65
C ARG A 131 -23.21 -26.46 31.50
N GLU A 132 -24.15 -27.06 32.21
CA GLU A 132 -25.12 -26.32 33.03
C GLU A 132 -24.45 -25.38 34.05
N SER A 133 -23.31 -25.80 34.63
CA SER A 133 -22.58 -25.03 35.62
C SER A 133 -21.43 -24.20 35.05
N SER A 134 -21.15 -24.21 33.75
CA SER A 134 -20.00 -23.44 33.23
C SER A 134 -20.20 -22.95 31.83
N PHE A 135 -19.55 -21.82 31.55
CA PHE A 135 -19.47 -21.20 30.23
C PHE A 135 -18.09 -20.56 30.03
N PHE A 136 -17.77 -20.22 28.78
CA PHE A 136 -16.65 -19.31 28.52
C PHE A 136 -17.14 -18.13 27.69
N TYR A 137 -16.39 -17.03 27.80
CA TYR A 137 -16.49 -15.91 26.90
C TYR A 137 -15.10 -15.47 26.42
N THR A 138 -15.06 -14.80 25.29
CA THR A 138 -13.84 -14.19 24.78
C THR A 138 -13.96 -12.67 24.81
N ARG A 139 -12.81 -12.01 24.97
CA ARG A 139 -12.66 -10.57 24.80
C ARG A 139 -11.62 -10.33 23.73
N ARG A 140 -11.86 -9.34 22.87
CA ARG A 140 -10.80 -8.78 22.01
C ARG A 140 -10.22 -7.56 22.69
N GLU A 141 -8.93 -7.60 22.92
CA GLU A 141 -8.17 -6.52 23.57
C GLU A 141 -7.18 -5.92 22.56
N PRO A 142 -6.91 -4.59 22.57
CA PRO A 142 -5.89 -4.01 21.72
C PRO A 142 -4.53 -4.65 22.01
N LEU A 143 -3.65 -4.67 20.99
CA LEU A 143 -2.28 -5.16 21.15
C LEU A 143 -1.48 -4.23 22.05
N GLY A 144 -1.66 -2.92 21.92
CA GLY A 144 -0.93 -1.88 22.65
C GLY A 144 -0.30 -0.86 21.71
N VAL A 145 1.02 -0.79 21.68
CA VAL A 145 1.77 0.05 20.73
C VAL A 145 2.07 -0.74 19.47
N VAL A 146 1.76 -0.18 18.32
CA VAL A 146 2.05 -0.77 17.03
C VAL A 146 2.91 0.17 16.17
N ALA A 147 3.71 -0.37 15.26
CA ALA A 147 4.45 0.43 14.30
C ALA A 147 3.91 0.23 12.89
N GLY A 148 3.73 1.34 12.17
CA GLY A 148 3.44 1.38 10.74
C GLY A 148 4.65 1.87 9.96
N ILE A 149 5.06 1.14 8.93
CA ILE A 149 6.13 1.55 8.01
C ILE A 149 5.55 1.63 6.62
N GLY A 150 5.47 2.86 6.09
CA GLY A 150 4.84 3.18 4.81
C GLY A 150 5.76 3.06 3.61
N ALA A 151 5.15 2.89 2.42
CA ALA A 151 5.81 2.96 1.14
C ALA A 151 5.59 4.35 0.50
N TRP A 152 6.29 4.60 -0.60
CA TRP A 152 6.37 5.91 -1.24
C TRP A 152 5.33 6.14 -2.36
N ASN A 153 4.62 5.12 -2.79
CA ASN A 153 3.70 5.22 -3.93
C ASN A 153 2.31 5.78 -3.56
N TYR A 154 1.84 5.52 -2.36
CA TYR A 154 0.59 6.08 -1.80
C TYR A 154 0.80 6.50 -0.33
N PRO A 155 1.63 7.53 -0.07
CA PRO A 155 2.12 7.85 1.27
C PRO A 155 1.02 8.06 2.31
N ILE A 156 0.09 8.98 2.06
CA ILE A 156 -0.99 9.28 3.01
C ILE A 156 -2.03 8.17 3.09
N GLN A 157 -2.37 7.54 1.96
CA GLN A 157 -3.32 6.43 1.92
C GLN A 157 -2.81 5.25 2.75
N ILE A 158 -1.55 4.84 2.56
CA ILE A 158 -0.92 3.75 3.33
C ILE A 158 -0.85 4.10 4.82
N ALA A 159 -0.59 5.35 5.17
CA ALA A 159 -0.63 5.78 6.56
C ALA A 159 -2.03 5.61 7.17
N MET A 160 -3.09 5.93 6.42
CA MET A 160 -4.49 5.71 6.83
C MET A 160 -4.87 4.23 6.87
N TRP A 161 -4.45 3.43 5.89
CA TRP A 161 -4.70 1.97 5.89
C TRP A 161 -4.16 1.27 7.13
N LYS A 162 -2.99 1.71 7.61
CA LYS A 162 -2.36 1.15 8.81
C LYS A 162 -2.92 1.72 10.10
N SER A 163 -3.12 3.03 10.16
CA SER A 163 -3.58 3.70 11.38
C SER A 163 -5.07 3.49 11.67
N ALA A 164 -5.94 3.48 10.66
CA ALA A 164 -7.37 3.38 10.87
C ALA A 164 -7.80 2.11 11.65
N PRO A 165 -7.43 0.88 11.23
CA PRO A 165 -7.75 -0.33 12.00
C PRO A 165 -7.06 -0.36 13.36
N ALA A 166 -5.81 0.14 13.45
CA ALA A 166 -5.08 0.21 14.71
C ALA A 166 -5.79 1.09 15.74
N LEU A 167 -6.17 2.30 15.36
CA LEU A 167 -6.83 3.27 16.24
C LEU A 167 -8.26 2.80 16.57
N ALA A 168 -9.03 2.30 15.59
CA ALA A 168 -10.36 1.75 15.85
C ALA A 168 -10.34 0.63 16.89
N ALA A 169 -9.32 -0.24 16.85
CA ALA A 169 -9.13 -1.32 17.81
C ALA A 169 -8.60 -0.85 19.18
N GLY A 170 -8.25 0.43 19.36
CA GLY A 170 -7.77 0.99 20.62
C GLY A 170 -6.25 0.93 20.82
N ASN A 171 -5.46 0.71 19.75
CA ASN A 171 -4.01 0.78 19.77
C ASN A 171 -3.51 2.22 19.61
N ALA A 172 -2.24 2.45 19.91
CA ALA A 172 -1.49 3.62 19.49
C ALA A 172 -0.44 3.22 18.45
N MET A 173 -0.10 4.14 17.54
CA MET A 173 0.83 3.87 16.45
C MET A 173 2.01 4.85 16.44
N VAL A 174 3.20 4.30 16.21
CA VAL A 174 4.36 5.06 15.73
C VAL A 174 4.49 4.76 14.23
N PHE A 175 4.28 5.79 13.41
CA PHE A 175 4.34 5.66 11.96
C PHE A 175 5.65 6.22 11.40
N LYS A 176 6.27 5.47 10.49
CA LYS A 176 7.43 5.90 9.71
C LYS A 176 7.06 5.96 8.23
N PRO A 177 6.90 7.15 7.64
CA PRO A 177 6.74 7.27 6.19
C PRO A 177 8.02 6.86 5.45
N SER A 178 7.92 6.63 4.14
CA SER A 178 9.11 6.52 3.30
C SER A 178 9.93 7.82 3.34
N GLU A 179 11.25 7.72 3.33
CA GLU A 179 12.13 8.88 3.19
C GLU A 179 12.04 9.53 1.80
N VAL A 180 11.46 8.85 0.83
CA VAL A 180 11.26 9.40 -0.54
C VAL A 180 10.06 10.34 -0.58
N THR A 181 9.00 10.04 0.20
CA THR A 181 7.75 10.80 0.23
C THR A 181 7.28 11.01 1.66
N PRO A 182 7.92 11.87 2.45
CA PRO A 182 7.71 11.98 3.88
C PRO A 182 6.62 12.98 4.31
N LEU A 183 6.11 13.84 3.41
CA LEU A 183 5.46 15.09 3.79
C LEU A 183 4.04 14.92 4.35
N THR A 184 3.23 14.06 3.76
CA THR A 184 1.79 13.98 4.08
C THR A 184 1.48 13.24 5.38
N ALA A 185 2.38 12.37 5.86
CA ALA A 185 2.20 11.67 7.14
C ALA A 185 2.12 12.64 8.35
N ILE A 186 2.86 13.76 8.32
CA ILE A 186 2.79 14.79 9.37
C ILE A 186 1.43 15.50 9.32
N ARG A 187 0.91 15.77 8.13
CA ARG A 187 -0.42 16.38 7.98
C ARG A 187 -1.53 15.47 8.53
N LEU A 188 -1.42 14.17 8.29
CA LEU A 188 -2.34 13.20 8.87
C LEU A 188 -2.29 13.22 10.41
N ALA A 189 -1.09 13.30 11.00
CA ALA A 189 -0.93 13.39 12.45
C ALA A 189 -1.56 14.66 13.04
N GLU A 190 -1.40 15.79 12.37
CA GLU A 190 -2.05 17.06 12.74
C GLU A 190 -3.58 16.96 12.67
N ILE A 191 -4.12 16.34 11.60
CA ILE A 191 -5.55 16.11 11.43
C ILE A 191 -6.11 15.21 12.52
N TYR A 192 -5.43 14.13 12.88
CA TYR A 192 -5.87 13.28 13.98
C TYR A 192 -5.91 14.03 15.32
N THR A 193 -4.92 14.87 15.60
CA THR A 193 -4.89 15.70 16.82
C THR A 193 -6.03 16.72 16.81
N GLU A 194 -6.27 17.42 15.71
CA GLU A 194 -7.36 18.37 15.55
C GLU A 194 -8.74 17.71 15.69
N ALA A 195 -8.88 16.47 15.24
CA ALA A 195 -10.08 15.67 15.41
C ALA A 195 -10.35 15.25 16.86
N GLY A 196 -9.36 15.36 17.74
CA GLY A 196 -9.45 15.00 19.14
C GLY A 196 -8.81 13.65 19.52
N VAL A 197 -8.00 13.05 18.64
CA VAL A 197 -7.16 11.90 18.99
C VAL A 197 -6.17 12.34 20.08
N PRO A 198 -6.10 11.67 21.24
CA PRO A 198 -5.24 12.07 22.35
C PRO A 198 -3.76 12.11 21.98
N ALA A 199 -3.01 12.98 22.63
CA ALA A 199 -1.57 13.07 22.49
C ALA A 199 -0.90 11.68 22.65
N GLY A 200 0.04 11.36 21.78
CA GLY A 200 0.75 10.10 21.77
C GLY A 200 0.07 8.95 21.03
N VAL A 201 -1.23 8.99 20.75
CA VAL A 201 -1.93 7.89 20.06
C VAL A 201 -1.43 7.70 18.62
N PHE A 202 -1.06 8.78 17.92
CA PHE A 202 -0.41 8.70 16.62
C PHE A 202 0.82 9.59 16.59
N ASN A 203 1.99 8.98 16.36
CA ASN A 203 3.28 9.66 16.31
C ASN A 203 3.95 9.39 14.96
N VAL A 204 4.72 10.35 14.44
CA VAL A 204 5.46 10.21 13.19
C VAL A 204 6.94 10.48 13.41
N VAL A 205 7.76 9.48 13.05
CA VAL A 205 9.22 9.56 13.04
C VAL A 205 9.76 9.43 11.63
N GLN A 206 10.70 10.27 11.23
CA GLN A 206 11.18 10.39 9.86
C GLN A 206 12.66 10.07 9.75
N GLY A 207 13.08 9.60 8.59
CA GLY A 207 14.47 9.33 8.24
C GLY A 207 14.69 7.98 7.56
N PRO A 208 15.96 7.54 7.35
CA PRO A 208 16.31 6.35 6.60
C PRO A 208 15.68 5.08 7.15
N GLY A 209 15.03 4.31 6.27
CA GLY A 209 14.34 3.06 6.65
C GLY A 209 15.26 2.03 7.30
N ARG A 210 16.51 1.96 6.84
CA ARG A 210 17.52 1.03 7.39
C ARG A 210 17.87 1.26 8.87
N GLU A 211 17.74 2.50 9.37
CA GLU A 211 18.04 2.86 10.75
C GLU A 211 16.76 2.88 11.58
N ILE A 212 15.82 3.76 11.25
CA ILE A 212 14.59 3.96 12.02
C ILE A 212 13.66 2.76 11.92
N GLY A 213 13.56 2.15 10.73
CA GLY A 213 12.79 0.91 10.55
C GLY A 213 13.31 -0.20 11.44
N GLN A 214 14.63 -0.37 11.55
CA GLN A 214 15.24 -1.37 12.42
C GLN A 214 14.94 -1.09 13.89
N TRP A 215 15.13 0.15 14.38
CA TRP A 215 14.81 0.50 15.76
C TRP A 215 13.36 0.24 16.13
N LEU A 216 12.42 0.52 15.21
CA LEU A 216 11.00 0.20 15.42
C LEU A 216 10.75 -1.31 15.47
N THR A 217 11.35 -2.07 14.53
CA THR A 217 11.13 -3.53 14.46
C THR A 217 11.74 -4.28 15.64
N GLU A 218 12.82 -3.78 16.21
CA GLU A 218 13.50 -4.37 17.36
C GLU A 218 12.99 -3.88 18.72
N HIS A 219 12.14 -2.84 18.74
CA HIS A 219 11.71 -2.21 19.98
C HIS A 219 10.82 -3.14 20.82
N PRO A 220 11.15 -3.44 22.08
CA PRO A 220 10.44 -4.45 22.90
C PRO A 220 8.99 -4.09 23.26
N VAL A 221 8.64 -2.80 23.29
CA VAL A 221 7.28 -2.31 23.60
C VAL A 221 6.34 -2.38 22.40
N ILE A 222 6.88 -2.46 21.18
CA ILE A 222 6.06 -2.58 19.97
C ILE A 222 5.60 -4.01 19.81
N GLU A 223 4.28 -4.21 19.76
CA GLU A 223 3.61 -5.50 19.71
C GLU A 223 3.30 -5.96 18.26
N LYS A 224 3.29 -5.02 17.31
CA LYS A 224 3.00 -5.30 15.91
C LYS A 224 3.77 -4.39 14.96
N ILE A 225 4.19 -4.97 13.84
CA ILE A 225 4.71 -4.24 12.69
C ILE A 225 3.76 -4.42 11.50
N SER A 226 3.27 -3.31 10.94
CA SER A 226 2.60 -3.29 9.63
C SER A 226 3.53 -2.61 8.64
N PHE A 227 4.01 -3.34 7.64
CA PHE A 227 5.00 -2.90 6.67
C PHE A 227 4.43 -2.99 5.25
N THR A 228 4.67 -1.96 4.44
CA THR A 228 4.47 -1.98 2.99
C THR A 228 5.78 -1.63 2.28
N GLY A 229 6.20 -2.46 1.32
CA GLY A 229 7.43 -2.21 0.57
C GLY A 229 7.91 -3.43 -0.22
N GLY A 230 9.17 -3.45 -0.61
CA GLY A 230 9.75 -4.55 -1.40
C GLY A 230 9.98 -5.83 -0.59
N VAL A 231 9.89 -7.00 -1.26
CA VAL A 231 10.01 -8.34 -0.66
C VAL A 231 11.30 -8.51 0.15
N ALA A 232 12.44 -8.09 -0.40
CA ALA A 232 13.73 -8.23 0.28
C ALA A 232 13.78 -7.46 1.61
N THR A 233 13.15 -6.30 1.69
CA THR A 233 13.03 -5.51 2.92
C THR A 233 12.02 -6.14 3.87
N GLY A 234 10.88 -6.62 3.36
CA GLY A 234 9.87 -7.31 4.17
C GLY A 234 10.45 -8.54 4.90
N LYS A 235 11.25 -9.36 4.21
CA LYS A 235 11.97 -10.49 4.83
C LYS A 235 12.89 -10.04 5.99
N LYS A 236 13.61 -8.92 5.83
CA LYS A 236 14.45 -8.35 6.90
C LYS A 236 13.62 -7.86 8.07
N VAL A 237 12.51 -7.16 7.81
CA VAL A 237 11.58 -6.67 8.85
C VAL A 237 11.00 -7.84 9.64
N MET A 238 10.55 -8.92 8.99
CA MET A 238 10.06 -10.13 9.66
C MET A 238 11.14 -10.78 10.53
N ALA A 239 12.35 -10.93 10.00
CA ALA A 239 13.47 -11.53 10.75
C ALA A 239 13.83 -10.68 11.97
N SER A 240 13.91 -9.36 11.84
CA SER A 240 14.19 -8.42 12.91
C SER A 240 13.08 -8.44 13.99
N ALA A 241 11.82 -8.42 13.58
CA ALA A 241 10.69 -8.53 14.49
C ALA A 241 10.71 -9.83 15.30
N ALA A 242 10.96 -10.96 14.65
CA ALA A 242 11.02 -12.28 15.29
C ALA A 242 12.22 -12.43 16.25
N SER A 243 13.35 -11.80 15.94
CA SER A 243 14.56 -11.89 16.77
C SER A 243 14.50 -11.04 18.03
N SER A 244 13.67 -10.00 18.06
CA SER A 244 13.55 -9.07 19.20
C SER A 244 12.46 -9.49 20.19
N SER A 245 11.29 -9.86 19.71
CA SER A 245 10.15 -10.39 20.48
C SER A 245 9.18 -11.05 19.51
N LEU A 246 8.16 -11.78 20.03
CA LEU A 246 7.14 -12.42 19.19
C LEU A 246 6.05 -11.41 18.74
N LYS A 247 6.45 -10.46 17.91
CA LYS A 247 5.54 -9.43 17.39
C LYS A 247 4.61 -9.99 16.31
N GLU A 248 3.39 -9.48 16.27
CA GLU A 248 2.52 -9.63 15.11
C GLU A 248 3.14 -8.90 13.90
N VAL A 249 3.01 -9.48 12.71
CA VAL A 249 3.45 -8.83 11.47
C VAL A 249 2.35 -8.85 10.42
N THR A 250 2.18 -7.74 9.71
CA THR A 250 1.43 -7.66 8.45
C THR A 250 2.38 -7.11 7.40
N MET A 251 2.50 -7.82 6.28
CA MET A 251 3.40 -7.49 5.19
C MET A 251 2.61 -7.33 3.90
N GLU A 252 2.63 -6.14 3.34
CA GLU A 252 2.13 -5.85 2.00
C GLU A 252 3.34 -5.60 1.09
N LEU A 253 3.60 -6.55 0.21
CA LEU A 253 4.83 -6.59 -0.57
C LEU A 253 4.55 -6.52 -2.07
N GLY A 254 5.59 -6.68 -2.87
CA GLY A 254 5.51 -6.56 -4.31
C GLY A 254 4.71 -7.67 -4.99
N GLY A 255 4.45 -7.46 -6.27
CA GLY A 255 3.70 -8.39 -7.12
C GLY A 255 4.22 -8.46 -8.55
N LYS A 256 3.87 -9.54 -9.24
CA LYS A 256 4.03 -9.72 -10.69
C LYS A 256 2.74 -10.30 -11.25
N SER A 257 1.67 -9.53 -11.08
CA SER A 257 0.30 -10.01 -11.24
C SER A 257 -0.02 -10.37 -12.70
N PRO A 258 -0.68 -11.50 -12.94
CA PRO A 258 -1.17 -11.86 -14.27
C PRO A 258 -2.53 -11.19 -14.56
N LEU A 259 -2.68 -10.67 -15.77
CA LEU A 259 -3.95 -10.32 -16.38
C LEU A 259 -4.22 -11.28 -17.53
N VAL A 260 -5.23 -12.12 -17.41
CA VAL A 260 -5.60 -13.13 -18.42
C VAL A 260 -6.75 -12.60 -19.28
N ILE A 261 -6.50 -12.43 -20.57
CA ILE A 261 -7.54 -12.08 -21.56
C ILE A 261 -8.02 -13.39 -22.20
N CYS A 262 -9.32 -13.66 -22.16
CA CYS A 262 -9.91 -14.82 -22.83
C CYS A 262 -10.23 -14.50 -24.31
N ASP A 263 -10.35 -15.54 -25.13
CA ASP A 263 -10.62 -15.39 -26.58
C ASP A 263 -12.03 -14.88 -26.92
N ASP A 264 -12.95 -14.94 -25.96
CA ASP A 264 -14.29 -14.38 -26.03
C ASP A 264 -14.37 -12.92 -25.50
N ALA A 265 -13.28 -12.38 -24.96
CA ALA A 265 -13.25 -11.03 -24.39
C ALA A 265 -13.59 -9.96 -25.45
N ASP A 266 -14.23 -8.90 -25.02
CA ASP A 266 -14.34 -7.69 -25.82
C ASP A 266 -12.96 -7.04 -25.92
N LEU A 267 -12.48 -6.88 -27.16
CA LEU A 267 -11.12 -6.41 -27.43
C LEU A 267 -10.86 -5.01 -26.87
N ASP A 268 -11.82 -4.11 -27.06
CA ASP A 268 -11.68 -2.71 -26.62
C ASP A 268 -11.63 -2.64 -25.08
N ARG A 269 -12.56 -3.31 -24.42
CA ARG A 269 -12.58 -3.40 -22.95
C ARG A 269 -11.33 -4.07 -22.40
N ALA A 270 -10.86 -5.14 -23.01
CA ALA A 270 -9.65 -5.85 -22.58
C ALA A 270 -8.41 -4.95 -22.67
N ALA A 271 -8.29 -4.17 -23.76
CA ALA A 271 -7.19 -3.23 -23.93
C ALA A 271 -7.28 -2.05 -22.94
N ASP A 272 -8.49 -1.53 -22.64
CA ASP A 272 -8.68 -0.49 -21.63
C ASP A 272 -8.26 -0.98 -20.23
N ILE A 273 -8.69 -2.19 -19.85
CA ILE A 273 -8.31 -2.81 -18.57
C ILE A 273 -6.79 -3.02 -18.50
N ALA A 274 -6.16 -3.50 -19.57
CA ALA A 274 -4.72 -3.75 -19.59
C ALA A 274 -3.91 -2.45 -19.47
N VAL A 275 -4.34 -1.37 -20.13
CA VAL A 275 -3.68 -0.05 -20.03
C VAL A 275 -3.84 0.51 -18.62
N MET A 276 -5.05 0.44 -18.03
CA MET A 276 -5.29 0.84 -16.65
C MET A 276 -4.44 0.04 -15.67
N ALA A 277 -4.40 -1.28 -15.82
CA ALA A 277 -3.65 -2.21 -14.98
C ALA A 277 -2.13 -2.01 -15.02
N ASN A 278 -1.59 -1.29 -16.00
CA ASN A 278 -0.15 -1.14 -16.18
C ASN A 278 0.36 0.29 -16.04
N PHE A 279 -0.47 1.29 -16.35
CA PHE A 279 0.00 2.67 -16.49
C PHE A 279 -0.60 3.65 -15.49
N PHE A 280 -1.62 3.28 -14.72
CA PHE A 280 -2.12 4.07 -13.61
C PHE A 280 -0.99 4.33 -12.61
N SER A 281 -0.94 5.53 -12.00
CA SER A 281 0.15 5.97 -11.12
C SER A 281 1.55 5.82 -11.75
N SER A 282 1.66 6.01 -13.06
CA SER A 282 2.91 5.80 -13.80
C SER A 282 3.49 4.39 -13.60
N GLY A 283 2.63 3.39 -13.43
CA GLY A 283 3.01 1.99 -13.22
C GLY A 283 3.52 1.66 -11.82
N GLN A 284 3.41 2.56 -10.84
CA GLN A 284 3.94 2.41 -9.49
C GLN A 284 2.92 1.82 -8.51
N VAL A 285 2.24 0.76 -8.90
CA VAL A 285 1.22 0.08 -8.11
C VAL A 285 1.59 -1.39 -7.91
N CYS A 286 1.60 -1.84 -6.66
CA CYS A 286 1.99 -3.21 -6.31
C CYS A 286 1.10 -4.29 -6.96
N THR A 287 -0.17 -3.97 -7.21
CA THR A 287 -1.14 -4.89 -7.85
C THR A 287 -1.12 -4.87 -9.37
N ASN A 288 -0.26 -4.07 -10.03
CA ASN A 288 -0.26 -3.91 -11.48
C ASN A 288 -0.19 -5.25 -12.24
N GLY A 289 -1.08 -5.42 -13.22
CA GLY A 289 -1.19 -6.60 -14.08
C GLY A 289 -0.13 -6.64 -15.17
N THR A 290 1.13 -6.63 -14.80
CA THR A 290 2.28 -6.44 -15.70
C THR A 290 2.56 -7.59 -16.63
N ARG A 291 2.05 -8.81 -16.33
CA ARG A 291 2.07 -9.97 -17.21
C ARG A 291 0.70 -10.13 -17.87
N VAL A 292 0.55 -9.58 -19.08
CA VAL A 292 -0.71 -9.63 -19.82
C VAL A 292 -0.70 -10.85 -20.74
N PHE A 293 -1.45 -11.88 -20.38
CA PHE A 293 -1.61 -13.10 -21.15
C PHE A 293 -2.74 -12.95 -22.17
N VAL A 294 -2.43 -13.14 -23.47
CA VAL A 294 -3.35 -12.92 -24.58
C VAL A 294 -3.43 -14.17 -25.45
N PRO A 295 -4.64 -14.64 -25.81
CA PRO A 295 -4.77 -15.74 -26.75
C PRO A 295 -4.04 -15.42 -28.07
N ARG A 296 -3.30 -16.38 -28.61
CA ARG A 296 -2.53 -16.18 -29.87
C ARG A 296 -3.41 -15.70 -31.01
N SER A 297 -4.68 -16.13 -31.07
CA SER A 297 -5.65 -15.72 -32.06
C SER A 297 -6.02 -14.23 -31.99
N MET A 298 -5.87 -13.58 -30.83
CA MET A 298 -6.20 -12.17 -30.62
C MET A 298 -4.96 -11.26 -30.57
N LEU A 299 -3.75 -11.82 -30.54
CA LEU A 299 -2.52 -11.11 -30.17
C LEU A 299 -2.31 -9.84 -30.99
N THR A 300 -2.27 -9.93 -32.31
CA THR A 300 -1.99 -8.76 -33.19
C THR A 300 -3.04 -7.65 -33.02
N ALA A 301 -4.33 -8.04 -32.93
CA ALA A 301 -5.40 -7.06 -32.73
C ALA A 301 -5.33 -6.39 -31.34
N PHE A 302 -4.99 -7.17 -30.33
CA PHE A 302 -4.84 -6.67 -28.97
C PHE A 302 -3.64 -5.71 -28.84
N GLU A 303 -2.49 -6.06 -29.42
CA GLU A 303 -1.29 -5.20 -29.48
C GLU A 303 -1.61 -3.84 -30.11
N ALA A 304 -2.26 -3.86 -31.28
CA ALA A 304 -2.67 -2.64 -31.95
C ALA A 304 -3.62 -1.78 -31.09
N ALA A 305 -4.61 -2.42 -30.44
CA ALA A 305 -5.56 -1.75 -29.57
C ALA A 305 -4.90 -1.12 -28.33
N VAL A 306 -3.92 -1.80 -27.72
CA VAL A 306 -3.13 -1.29 -26.59
C VAL A 306 -2.27 -0.10 -27.02
N VAL A 307 -1.53 -0.21 -28.13
CA VAL A 307 -0.67 0.88 -28.62
C VAL A 307 -1.48 2.15 -28.91
N GLU A 308 -2.67 2.03 -29.52
CA GLU A 308 -3.54 3.19 -29.76
C GLU A 308 -4.01 3.87 -28.46
N ARG A 309 -4.22 3.11 -27.40
CA ARG A 309 -4.58 3.67 -26.07
C ARG A 309 -3.42 4.32 -25.39
N VAL A 310 -2.23 3.72 -25.45
CA VAL A 310 -1.00 4.29 -24.88
C VAL A 310 -0.69 5.66 -25.49
N LYS A 311 -0.95 5.87 -26.78
CA LYS A 311 -0.79 7.19 -27.43
C LYS A 311 -1.69 8.29 -26.85
N ARG A 312 -2.77 7.95 -26.13
CA ARG A 312 -3.68 8.91 -25.49
C ARG A 312 -3.22 9.33 -24.11
N ILE A 313 -2.18 8.70 -23.56
CA ILE A 313 -1.61 9.06 -22.28
C ILE A 313 -0.94 10.42 -22.40
N ARG A 314 -1.34 11.35 -21.54
CA ARG A 314 -0.83 12.72 -21.53
C ARG A 314 0.21 12.87 -20.43
N ILE A 315 1.49 12.79 -20.84
CA ILE A 315 2.64 12.98 -19.97
C ILE A 315 2.89 14.48 -19.83
N GLY A 316 3.00 14.99 -18.60
CA GLY A 316 3.17 16.44 -18.41
C GLY A 316 3.52 16.82 -16.97
N ASP A 317 3.43 18.12 -16.71
CA ASP A 317 3.49 18.65 -15.35
C ASP A 317 2.37 18.01 -14.53
N PRO A 318 2.68 17.30 -13.42
CA PRO A 318 1.66 16.64 -12.61
C PRO A 318 0.63 17.59 -12.00
N MET A 319 0.94 18.90 -11.91
CA MET A 319 0.01 19.92 -11.43
C MET A 319 -0.96 20.42 -12.50
N ALA A 320 -0.72 20.11 -13.78
CA ALA A 320 -1.59 20.55 -14.87
C ALA A 320 -2.83 19.66 -14.98
N ALA A 321 -4.01 20.27 -15.17
CA ALA A 321 -5.29 19.58 -15.19
C ALA A 321 -5.42 18.55 -16.36
N GLU A 322 -4.73 18.78 -17.46
CA GLU A 322 -4.70 17.89 -18.61
C GLU A 322 -3.79 16.68 -18.44
N THR A 323 -2.85 16.71 -17.48
CA THR A 323 -1.91 15.62 -17.24
C THR A 323 -2.60 14.44 -16.56
N ASN A 324 -2.42 13.24 -17.11
CA ASN A 324 -2.86 12.00 -16.48
C ASN A 324 -1.72 10.99 -16.24
N PHE A 325 -0.47 11.42 -16.48
CA PHE A 325 0.69 10.58 -16.30
C PHE A 325 1.89 11.45 -15.88
N GLY A 326 2.32 11.29 -14.63
CA GLY A 326 3.42 12.03 -14.04
C GLY A 326 4.77 11.31 -14.16
N PRO A 327 5.82 11.87 -13.52
CA PRO A 327 7.12 11.22 -13.40
C PRO A 327 7.05 10.01 -12.45
N LEU A 328 8.11 9.21 -12.46
CA LEU A 328 8.39 8.27 -11.37
C LEU A 328 8.81 9.04 -10.12
N THR A 329 8.60 8.44 -8.96
CA THR A 329 8.78 9.10 -7.66
C THR A 329 10.19 9.62 -7.37
N SER A 330 11.21 9.12 -8.08
CA SER A 330 12.60 9.56 -7.90
C SER A 330 13.48 9.22 -9.07
N PHE A 331 14.57 9.96 -9.23
CA PHE A 331 15.59 9.69 -10.26
C PHE A 331 16.24 8.31 -10.10
N PRO A 332 16.65 7.86 -8.91
CA PRO A 332 17.19 6.50 -8.76
C PRO A 332 16.20 5.41 -9.18
N HIS A 333 14.89 5.61 -8.93
CA HIS A 333 13.88 4.66 -9.36
C HIS A 333 13.70 4.70 -10.89
N MET A 334 13.71 5.88 -11.49
CA MET A 334 13.73 6.04 -12.96
C MET A 334 14.87 5.25 -13.61
N GLU A 335 16.10 5.42 -13.10
CA GLU A 335 17.27 4.68 -13.62
C GLU A 335 17.09 3.15 -13.47
N ASN A 336 16.46 2.71 -12.38
CA ASN A 336 16.15 1.30 -12.21
C ASN A 336 15.17 0.78 -13.28
N VAL A 337 14.09 1.51 -13.52
CA VAL A 337 13.08 1.15 -14.54
C VAL A 337 13.70 1.13 -15.94
N LEU A 338 14.53 2.12 -16.26
CA LEU A 338 15.23 2.16 -17.55
C LEU A 338 16.15 0.94 -17.74
N ARG A 339 16.83 0.47 -16.70
CA ARG A 339 17.64 -0.77 -16.78
C ARG A 339 16.79 -1.98 -17.12
N TYR A 340 15.59 -2.11 -16.54
CA TYR A 340 14.67 -3.19 -16.91
C TYR A 340 14.19 -3.09 -18.35
N ILE A 341 13.92 -1.89 -18.85
CA ILE A 341 13.56 -1.67 -20.26
C ILE A 341 14.69 -2.14 -21.19
N GLU A 342 15.92 -1.79 -20.88
CA GLU A 342 17.09 -2.24 -21.65
C GLU A 342 17.31 -3.76 -21.57
N SER A 343 17.08 -4.37 -20.38
CA SER A 343 17.09 -5.82 -20.21
C SER A 343 16.05 -6.51 -21.11
N GLY A 344 14.82 -6.01 -21.17
CA GLY A 344 13.78 -6.54 -22.06
C GLY A 344 14.16 -6.51 -23.54
N LYS A 345 14.76 -5.39 -24.00
CA LYS A 345 15.29 -5.27 -25.37
C LYS A 345 16.42 -6.27 -25.62
N ALA A 346 17.37 -6.37 -24.70
CA ALA A 346 18.53 -7.26 -24.81
C ALA A 346 18.15 -8.74 -24.81
N GLU A 347 17.10 -9.12 -24.06
CA GLU A 347 16.57 -10.48 -24.00
C GLU A 347 15.68 -10.84 -25.21
N GLY A 348 15.43 -9.88 -26.12
CA GLY A 348 14.73 -10.06 -27.39
C GLY A 348 13.22 -9.90 -27.32
N ALA A 349 12.68 -9.23 -26.30
CA ALA A 349 11.28 -8.80 -26.30
C ALA A 349 11.04 -7.74 -27.39
N HIS A 350 9.92 -7.83 -28.08
CA HIS A 350 9.57 -6.90 -29.14
C HIS A 350 8.97 -5.61 -28.57
N LEU A 351 9.67 -4.49 -28.68
CA LEU A 351 9.21 -3.19 -28.24
C LEU A 351 8.14 -2.63 -29.20
N LEU A 352 6.91 -2.51 -28.72
CA LEU A 352 5.79 -1.95 -29.49
C LEU A 352 5.72 -0.42 -29.38
N THR A 353 5.97 0.14 -28.20
CA THR A 353 5.95 1.60 -27.95
C THR A 353 6.72 1.94 -26.69
N GLY A 354 7.11 3.21 -26.53
CA GLY A 354 7.87 3.71 -25.37
C GLY A 354 9.35 3.33 -25.45
N GLY A 355 9.87 2.70 -24.41
CA GLY A 355 11.21 2.12 -24.38
C GLY A 355 12.33 3.07 -23.96
N GLY A 356 12.04 4.17 -23.26
CA GLY A 356 13.07 5.11 -22.81
C GLY A 356 12.55 6.23 -21.92
N ARG A 357 13.44 7.15 -21.62
CA ARG A 357 13.13 8.36 -20.86
C ARG A 357 12.36 9.36 -21.75
N ALA A 358 11.36 10.03 -21.17
CA ALA A 358 10.75 11.18 -21.82
C ALA A 358 11.64 12.42 -21.62
N THR A 359 12.09 13.03 -22.72
CA THR A 359 13.07 14.13 -22.70
C THR A 359 12.60 15.37 -23.45
N GLU A 360 11.35 15.44 -23.88
CA GLU A 360 10.82 16.57 -24.62
C GLU A 360 10.53 17.76 -23.69
N GLY A 361 11.10 18.90 -24.03
CA GLY A 361 10.88 20.14 -23.30
C GLY A 361 11.20 20.05 -21.82
N ALA A 362 10.25 20.45 -20.96
CA ALA A 362 10.40 20.44 -19.51
C ALA A 362 10.53 19.03 -18.89
N LEU A 363 10.07 17.99 -19.59
CA LEU A 363 10.16 16.60 -19.11
C LEU A 363 11.61 16.13 -18.93
N ALA A 364 12.54 16.73 -19.67
CA ALA A 364 13.98 16.44 -19.55
C ALA A 364 14.54 16.65 -18.13
N ASN A 365 13.93 17.53 -17.35
CA ASN A 365 14.37 17.87 -16.00
C ASN A 365 13.82 16.92 -14.91
N GLY A 366 12.79 16.14 -15.22
CA GLY A 366 12.12 15.25 -14.27
C GLY A 366 12.41 13.77 -14.50
N ALA A 367 11.92 12.93 -13.59
CA ALA A 367 12.11 11.49 -13.61
C ALA A 367 11.06 10.76 -14.51
N TYR A 368 10.88 11.24 -15.74
CA TYR A 368 9.86 10.74 -16.65
C TYR A 368 10.35 9.56 -17.49
N VAL A 369 9.55 8.48 -17.50
CA VAL A 369 9.72 7.29 -18.35
C VAL A 369 8.50 7.16 -19.25
N LEU A 370 8.71 6.88 -20.53
CA LEU A 370 7.63 6.64 -21.48
C LEU A 370 6.88 5.36 -21.14
N PRO A 371 5.53 5.36 -21.17
CA PRO A 371 4.75 4.13 -21.09
C PRO A 371 5.26 3.12 -22.13
N THR A 372 5.71 1.96 -21.65
CA THR A 372 6.47 1.00 -22.45
C THR A 372 5.68 -0.31 -22.56
N VAL A 373 5.51 -0.79 -23.78
CA VAL A 373 4.85 -2.06 -24.08
C VAL A 373 5.80 -2.98 -24.82
N PHE A 374 6.05 -4.15 -24.23
CA PHE A 374 6.76 -5.25 -24.88
C PHE A 374 5.78 -6.36 -25.27
N SER A 375 6.00 -6.94 -26.44
CA SER A 375 5.37 -8.17 -26.95
C SER A 375 6.42 -9.26 -27.17
N ASP A 376 5.97 -10.43 -27.63
CA ASP A 376 6.80 -11.63 -27.77
C ASP A 376 7.59 -11.96 -26.50
N CYS A 377 7.01 -11.63 -25.33
CA CYS A 377 7.65 -11.91 -24.05
C CYS A 377 7.60 -13.40 -23.73
N ARG A 378 8.72 -13.92 -23.20
CA ARG A 378 8.86 -15.30 -22.72
C ARG A 378 8.88 -15.31 -21.20
N ASP A 379 8.46 -16.43 -20.59
CA ASP A 379 8.39 -16.58 -19.14
C ASP A 379 9.77 -16.49 -18.44
N ASP A 380 10.87 -16.75 -19.19
CA ASP A 380 12.23 -16.68 -18.65
C ASP A 380 12.84 -15.29 -18.60
N MET A 381 12.23 -14.31 -19.27
CA MET A 381 12.74 -12.93 -19.32
C MET A 381 12.68 -12.21 -17.96
N THR A 382 13.69 -11.39 -17.69
CA THR A 382 13.80 -10.59 -16.46
C THR A 382 12.59 -9.69 -16.26
N ILE A 383 12.11 -9.02 -17.33
CA ILE A 383 10.93 -8.15 -17.30
C ILE A 383 9.61 -8.89 -17.00
N VAL A 384 9.58 -10.21 -17.14
CA VAL A 384 8.43 -11.07 -16.82
C VAL A 384 8.52 -11.64 -15.42
N LYS A 385 9.72 -11.92 -14.92
CA LYS A 385 9.96 -12.53 -13.60
C LYS A 385 10.01 -11.53 -12.47
N GLU A 386 10.66 -10.37 -12.68
CA GLU A 386 10.97 -9.42 -11.63
C GLU A 386 9.99 -8.25 -11.61
N GLU A 387 9.73 -7.72 -10.42
CA GLU A 387 8.91 -6.54 -10.21
C GLU A 387 9.67 -5.27 -10.64
N ILE A 388 9.20 -4.63 -11.71
CA ILE A 388 9.81 -3.40 -12.25
C ILE A 388 9.35 -2.16 -11.45
N PHE A 389 8.09 -2.17 -11.04
CA PHE A 389 7.40 -1.08 -10.34
C PHE A 389 7.40 0.24 -11.12
N GLY A 390 7.17 0.15 -12.42
CA GLY A 390 7.16 1.25 -13.37
C GLY A 390 6.30 0.94 -14.59
N PRO A 391 6.19 1.88 -15.55
CA PRO A 391 5.23 1.80 -16.64
C PRO A 391 5.69 0.84 -17.76
N VAL A 392 5.80 -0.45 -17.46
CA VAL A 392 6.27 -1.48 -18.37
C VAL A 392 5.29 -2.66 -18.40
N MET A 393 4.60 -2.83 -19.51
CA MET A 393 3.69 -3.94 -19.81
C MET A 393 4.44 -5.04 -20.57
N SER A 394 4.29 -6.30 -20.16
CA SER A 394 4.79 -7.48 -20.86
C SER A 394 3.62 -8.31 -21.39
N ILE A 395 3.49 -8.42 -22.72
CA ILE A 395 2.46 -9.22 -23.38
C ILE A 395 3.03 -10.60 -23.70
N LEU A 396 2.29 -11.64 -23.24
CA LEU A 396 2.64 -13.05 -23.43
C LEU A 396 1.52 -13.78 -24.16
N ALA A 397 1.83 -14.40 -25.29
CA ALA A 397 0.87 -15.23 -25.98
C ALA A 397 0.64 -16.57 -25.27
N TYR A 398 -0.59 -17.11 -25.32
CA TYR A 398 -0.92 -18.44 -24.85
C TYR A 398 -1.91 -19.14 -25.79
N ASP A 399 -2.04 -20.46 -25.69
CA ASP A 399 -2.83 -21.29 -26.59
C ASP A 399 -4.07 -21.92 -25.90
N ASP A 400 -3.99 -22.30 -24.62
CA ASP A 400 -5.10 -22.89 -23.88
C ASP A 400 -5.19 -22.47 -22.41
N GLU A 401 -6.35 -22.76 -21.75
CA GLU A 401 -6.61 -22.35 -20.36
C GLU A 401 -5.68 -22.99 -19.32
N ASP A 402 -5.30 -24.25 -19.52
CA ASP A 402 -4.44 -24.96 -18.55
C ASP A 402 -3.01 -24.43 -18.63
N GLU A 403 -2.55 -24.12 -19.85
CA GLU A 403 -1.27 -23.45 -20.08
C GLU A 403 -1.23 -22.09 -19.36
N VAL A 404 -2.21 -21.23 -19.63
CA VAL A 404 -2.18 -19.87 -19.08
C VAL A 404 -2.26 -19.86 -17.55
N VAL A 405 -3.09 -20.71 -16.95
CA VAL A 405 -3.20 -20.83 -15.48
C VAL A 405 -1.87 -21.31 -14.89
N ARG A 406 -1.24 -22.32 -15.47
CA ARG A 406 0.07 -22.83 -15.01
C ARG A 406 1.13 -21.73 -15.08
N ARG A 407 1.24 -21.03 -16.22
CA ARG A 407 2.21 -19.94 -16.43
C ARG A 407 1.93 -18.72 -15.56
N ALA A 408 0.66 -18.37 -15.37
CA ALA A 408 0.25 -17.29 -14.49
C ALA A 408 0.68 -17.52 -13.03
N ASN A 409 0.61 -18.78 -12.56
CA ASN A 409 1.00 -19.19 -11.21
C ASN A 409 2.51 -19.44 -11.04
N ASP A 410 3.26 -19.57 -12.15
CA ASP A 410 4.72 -19.82 -12.11
C ASP A 410 5.49 -18.53 -11.76
N THR A 411 5.36 -18.12 -10.53
CA THR A 411 6.01 -16.95 -9.93
C THR A 411 6.07 -17.10 -8.41
N THR A 412 7.07 -16.47 -7.79
CA THR A 412 7.17 -16.38 -6.32
C THR A 412 6.16 -15.39 -5.73
N PHE A 413 5.55 -14.56 -6.56
CA PHE A 413 4.55 -13.57 -6.16
C PHE A 413 3.13 -14.15 -6.21
N GLY A 414 2.22 -13.47 -5.50
CA GLY A 414 0.80 -13.82 -5.48
C GLY A 414 -0.06 -12.67 -4.93
N LEU A 415 0.24 -11.42 -5.35
CA LEU A 415 -0.51 -10.27 -4.83
C LEU A 415 -1.88 -10.17 -5.47
N ALA A 416 -1.93 -9.97 -6.80
CA ALA A 416 -3.18 -9.81 -7.51
C ALA A 416 -3.23 -10.64 -8.79
N ALA A 417 -4.45 -10.80 -9.34
CA ALA A 417 -4.72 -11.43 -10.63
C ALA A 417 -6.02 -10.89 -11.23
N GLY A 418 -6.16 -10.96 -12.56
CA GLY A 418 -7.40 -10.60 -13.22
C GLY A 418 -7.71 -11.46 -14.42
N VAL A 419 -9.01 -11.56 -14.74
CA VAL A 419 -9.51 -12.28 -15.91
C VAL A 419 -10.51 -11.40 -16.66
N VAL A 420 -10.40 -11.35 -17.97
CA VAL A 420 -11.35 -10.67 -18.86
C VAL A 420 -12.01 -11.67 -19.77
N SER A 421 -13.33 -11.83 -19.67
CA SER A 421 -14.14 -12.77 -20.46
C SER A 421 -15.59 -12.31 -20.48
N LYS A 422 -16.32 -12.58 -21.59
CA LYS A 422 -17.77 -12.42 -21.64
C LYS A 422 -18.49 -13.56 -20.93
N ASP A 423 -17.89 -14.75 -20.89
CA ASP A 423 -18.40 -15.90 -20.11
C ASP A 423 -17.96 -15.79 -18.65
N VAL A 424 -18.88 -15.32 -17.79
CA VAL A 424 -18.64 -15.17 -16.35
C VAL A 424 -18.31 -16.51 -15.67
N SER A 425 -18.90 -17.61 -16.11
CA SER A 425 -18.62 -18.95 -15.58
C SER A 425 -17.18 -19.37 -15.89
N ARG A 426 -16.70 -19.08 -17.09
CA ARG A 426 -15.31 -19.28 -17.48
C ARG A 426 -14.35 -18.42 -16.66
N ALA A 427 -14.69 -17.13 -16.53
CA ALA A 427 -13.88 -16.20 -15.72
C ALA A 427 -13.72 -16.68 -14.27
N HIS A 428 -14.81 -17.17 -13.64
CA HIS A 428 -14.74 -17.74 -12.29
C HIS A 428 -13.91 -19.04 -12.25
N ARG A 429 -14.02 -19.94 -13.22
CA ARG A 429 -13.19 -21.15 -13.28
C ARG A 429 -11.69 -20.82 -13.34
N ILE A 430 -11.31 -19.81 -14.14
CA ILE A 430 -9.92 -19.41 -14.27
C ILE A 430 -9.45 -18.72 -12.99
N ILE A 431 -10.18 -17.69 -12.51
CA ILE A 431 -9.73 -16.86 -11.38
C ILE A 431 -9.56 -17.69 -10.10
N HIS A 432 -10.42 -18.70 -9.86
CA HIS A 432 -10.29 -19.57 -8.68
C HIS A 432 -9.05 -20.49 -8.73
N ARG A 433 -8.43 -20.66 -9.89
CA ARG A 433 -7.20 -21.43 -10.08
C ARG A 433 -5.95 -20.55 -9.99
N LEU A 434 -6.10 -19.22 -9.99
CA LEU A 434 -4.98 -18.30 -9.87
C LEU A 434 -4.61 -18.10 -8.40
N GLU A 435 -3.31 -18.17 -8.10
CA GLU A 435 -2.75 -18.09 -6.75
C GLU A 435 -2.44 -16.63 -6.37
N ALA A 436 -3.50 -15.85 -6.13
CA ALA A 436 -3.41 -14.45 -5.77
C ALA A 436 -4.40 -14.09 -4.67
N GLY A 437 -4.03 -13.10 -3.84
CA GLY A 437 -4.85 -12.67 -2.72
C GLY A 437 -5.94 -11.67 -3.10
N ILE A 438 -5.76 -10.91 -4.18
CA ILE A 438 -6.70 -9.93 -4.72
C ILE A 438 -7.02 -10.30 -6.16
N CYS A 439 -8.31 -10.45 -6.48
CA CYS A 439 -8.70 -10.91 -7.80
C CYS A 439 -9.82 -10.07 -8.40
N TRP A 440 -9.72 -9.80 -9.71
CA TRP A 440 -10.73 -9.06 -10.46
C TRP A 440 -11.22 -9.82 -11.68
N ILE A 441 -12.51 -9.67 -11.98
CA ILE A 441 -13.13 -10.14 -13.23
C ILE A 441 -13.69 -8.92 -13.96
N ASN A 442 -13.26 -8.70 -15.21
CA ASN A 442 -13.72 -7.64 -16.09
C ASN A 442 -13.53 -6.20 -15.55
N THR A 443 -12.62 -6.02 -14.59
CA THR A 443 -12.19 -4.72 -14.02
C THR A 443 -10.76 -4.85 -13.51
N TRP A 444 -10.16 -3.74 -13.03
CA TRP A 444 -8.83 -3.73 -12.42
C TRP A 444 -8.66 -2.57 -11.45
N GLY A 445 -7.99 -2.82 -10.31
CA GLY A 445 -7.43 -1.80 -9.43
C GLY A 445 -8.35 -1.30 -8.32
N GLU A 446 -9.64 -1.58 -8.37
CA GLU A 446 -10.56 -1.17 -7.30
C GLU A 446 -10.32 -2.01 -6.03
N SER A 447 -10.14 -1.33 -4.91
CA SER A 447 -9.95 -1.94 -3.59
C SER A 447 -10.69 -1.13 -2.53
N PRO A 448 -12.04 -1.21 -2.48
CA PRO A 448 -12.82 -0.49 -1.48
C PRO A 448 -12.44 -0.94 -0.06
N ALA A 449 -12.71 -0.10 0.94
CA ALA A 449 -12.31 -0.31 2.32
C ALA A 449 -12.81 -1.64 2.92
N GLU A 450 -13.93 -2.15 2.42
CA GLU A 450 -14.55 -3.43 2.83
C GLU A 450 -13.84 -4.66 2.26
N MET A 451 -13.07 -4.49 1.18
CA MET A 451 -12.37 -5.58 0.49
C MET A 451 -11.02 -5.85 1.15
N PRO A 452 -10.79 -7.06 1.69
CA PRO A 452 -9.48 -7.41 2.23
C PRO A 452 -8.40 -7.37 1.15
N VAL A 453 -7.29 -6.71 1.44
CA VAL A 453 -6.11 -6.59 0.58
C VAL A 453 -4.97 -7.40 1.18
N GLY A 454 -4.19 -8.07 0.36
CA GLY A 454 -2.98 -8.79 0.78
C GLY A 454 -2.62 -9.95 -0.13
N GLY A 455 -1.35 -10.29 -0.14
CA GLY A 455 -0.77 -11.26 -1.05
C GLY A 455 -0.75 -12.71 -0.54
N TYR A 456 -0.61 -13.63 -1.49
CA TYR A 456 -0.17 -14.99 -1.28
C TYR A 456 1.36 -15.07 -1.49
N LYS A 457 1.97 -16.21 -1.24
CA LYS A 457 3.39 -16.49 -1.47
C LYS A 457 4.29 -15.39 -0.87
N GLU A 458 5.24 -14.86 -1.64
CA GLU A 458 6.15 -13.80 -1.18
C GLU A 458 5.56 -12.38 -1.28
N SER A 459 4.30 -12.25 -1.72
CA SER A 459 3.64 -10.94 -1.81
C SER A 459 3.05 -10.43 -0.51
N GLY A 460 2.95 -11.25 0.54
CA GLY A 460 2.49 -10.74 1.82
C GLY A 460 2.17 -11.77 2.88
N VAL A 461 1.95 -11.25 4.10
CA VAL A 461 1.49 -11.99 5.28
C VAL A 461 0.45 -11.14 6.00
N GLY A 462 -0.67 -11.75 6.38
CA GLY A 462 -1.81 -11.01 6.93
C GLY A 462 -2.64 -10.32 5.86
N ARG A 463 -3.47 -9.38 6.27
CA ARG A 463 -4.32 -8.57 5.37
C ARG A 463 -4.43 -7.15 5.89
N GLU A 464 -4.59 -6.21 4.97
CA GLU A 464 -5.08 -4.86 5.22
C GLU A 464 -6.48 -4.70 4.64
N ASN A 465 -7.24 -3.70 5.07
CA ASN A 465 -8.65 -3.48 4.75
C ASN A 465 -9.58 -4.65 5.11
N GLY A 466 -10.88 -4.45 4.95
CA GLY A 466 -11.90 -5.41 5.32
C GLY A 466 -12.01 -5.69 6.83
N LEU A 467 -13.05 -6.38 7.21
CA LEU A 467 -13.36 -6.69 8.61
C LEU A 467 -12.27 -7.56 9.29
N SER A 468 -11.69 -8.49 8.55
CA SER A 468 -10.70 -9.45 9.09
C SER A 468 -9.43 -8.77 9.64
N THR A 469 -9.09 -7.59 9.16
CA THR A 469 -7.91 -6.83 9.60
C THR A 469 -7.98 -6.43 11.08
N LEU A 470 -9.16 -6.23 11.64
CA LEU A 470 -9.31 -5.98 13.09
C LEU A 470 -8.76 -7.15 13.93
N GLY A 471 -8.79 -8.37 13.40
CA GLY A 471 -8.17 -9.54 14.03
C GLY A 471 -6.64 -9.39 14.18
N HIS A 472 -5.99 -8.72 13.23
CA HIS A 472 -4.55 -8.46 13.25
C HIS A 472 -4.13 -7.30 14.17
N TYR A 473 -5.09 -6.54 14.73
CA TYR A 473 -4.85 -5.44 15.65
C TYR A 473 -5.43 -5.68 17.04
N THR A 474 -5.93 -6.92 17.30
CA THR A 474 -6.47 -7.34 18.59
C THR A 474 -5.96 -8.70 18.97
N ARG A 475 -5.84 -8.96 20.29
CA ARG A 475 -5.61 -10.29 20.82
C ARG A 475 -6.86 -10.82 21.50
N ILE A 476 -7.06 -12.14 21.44
CA ILE A 476 -8.20 -12.81 22.07
C ILE A 476 -7.78 -13.27 23.46
N LYS A 477 -8.57 -12.87 24.47
CA LYS A 477 -8.51 -13.41 25.83
C LYS A 477 -9.72 -14.30 26.05
N SER A 478 -9.49 -15.57 26.37
CA SER A 478 -10.55 -16.52 26.75
C SER A 478 -10.67 -16.59 28.26
N VAL A 479 -11.91 -16.51 28.76
CA VAL A 479 -12.24 -16.60 30.18
C VAL A 479 -13.28 -17.68 30.37
N GLN A 480 -12.93 -18.76 31.06
CA GLN A 480 -13.87 -19.76 31.50
C GLN A 480 -14.40 -19.43 32.88
N VAL A 481 -15.70 -19.56 33.07
CA VAL A 481 -16.38 -19.35 34.35
C VAL A 481 -17.02 -20.65 34.80
N GLU A 482 -16.69 -21.08 36.00
CA GLU A 482 -17.38 -22.20 36.68
C GLU A 482 -18.33 -21.60 37.76
N LEU A 483 -19.58 -21.94 37.67
CA LEU A 483 -20.66 -21.50 38.58
C LEU A 483 -20.97 -22.55 39.65
N GLY A 484 -20.54 -23.80 39.43
CA GLY A 484 -20.71 -24.88 40.38
C GLY A 484 -19.52 -25.03 41.35
N ASP A 485 -19.57 -26.03 42.17
CA ASP A 485 -18.49 -26.38 43.08
C ASP A 485 -17.27 -26.90 42.30
N TYR A 486 -16.09 -26.42 42.67
CA TYR A 486 -14.82 -26.89 42.10
C TYR A 486 -14.17 -27.87 43.10
N ALA A 487 -13.91 -29.09 42.66
CA ALA A 487 -13.12 -30.06 43.41
C ALA A 487 -11.80 -30.33 42.68
N SER A 488 -10.69 -30.17 43.39
CA SER A 488 -9.38 -30.60 42.88
C SER A 488 -9.30 -32.12 42.79
N VAL A 489 -8.58 -32.64 41.83
CA VAL A 489 -8.24 -34.06 41.73
C VAL A 489 -7.05 -34.47 42.62
N PHE A 490 -6.44 -33.51 43.33
CA PHE A 490 -5.32 -33.71 44.23
C PHE A 490 -5.75 -33.59 45.70
#